data_78cb002842145e336ef2b11d0b8b18d2
#
_entry.id   78cb002842145e336ef2b11d0b8b18d2
#
_cell.length_a   1.000
_cell.length_b   1.000
_cell.length_c   1.000
_cell.angle_alpha   90.00
_cell.angle_beta   90.00
_cell.angle_gamma   90.00
#
_symmetry.space_group_name_H-M   'P 1'
#
loop_
_entity.id
_entity.type
_entity.pdbx_description
1 polymer ?
#
loop_
_entity_poly.entity_id
_entity_poly.type
_entity_poly.pdbx_seq_one_letter_code
_entity_poly.pdbx_strand_id
1 'polypeptide(L)'
;MVQTLGLFSSTALVAGSMIGSGIFLVDADIARTANSPALVLGAWVVTGLLTVIGALSYGELAAMMPKAGGQYVYLRESLGPLWGFLYGWTLFLVIQTGTIAAVCVAFGKFLGVFFPTISTTHWLWHIAHVPPVTIGPMVLGNMDIGVNTANLTGIVIVFFLAFVNMLGVKLGAMIQNVFTSAKALSLAALVLLTLTIGRNATAMAANFGDGWSEFWKNAGWSAMHPVQVGIGGPTVFVNLLVVLAVVQVGSLFSADAWNNITFTAGEVKNPRRNIPLSLIMGTGFVVTVYFLATLGYLMVLPMHGDPHGATALARGLQFASEDRVGTAALEVVFHSGGAYLMAAAILVSTFGCANGLSLAGARVYYAMSQDGLFFKSVGKLSEKYKTPSAGLFVQACWTALLCLSGSYSQLLDYIIFAVLVFYILTILGLFLLRLKQPGASRPYKALGYPVLPALYIVMASWICIVLLRYKPQYTWPGLVLVLLGIPVYLFWSRRSAALTPE
;
A
#
# COMPACT_ATOMS: atom_id res chain seq x y z
N MET A 1 -4.84 8.03 -25.37
CA MET A 1 -3.76 8.39 -24.43
C MET A 1 -2.44 8.49 -25.22
N VAL A 2 -1.52 9.35 -24.76
CA VAL A 2 -0.24 9.59 -25.47
C VAL A 2 0.86 8.82 -24.76
N GLN A 3 1.63 8.02 -25.49
CA GLN A 3 2.75 7.23 -24.94
C GLN A 3 3.95 8.12 -24.61
N THR A 4 4.10 8.48 -23.34
CA THR A 4 5.16 9.37 -22.85
C THR A 4 6.11 8.70 -21.85
N LEU A 5 5.68 7.63 -21.16
CA LEU A 5 6.43 6.98 -20.10
C LEU A 5 7.47 6.01 -20.66
N GLY A 6 8.76 6.33 -20.53
CA GLY A 6 9.86 5.43 -20.81
C GLY A 6 10.11 4.43 -19.67
N LEU A 7 11.12 3.55 -19.81
CA LEU A 7 11.46 2.55 -18.79
C LEU A 7 11.79 3.19 -17.43
N PHE A 8 12.59 4.26 -17.40
CA PHE A 8 12.94 4.97 -16.17
C PHE A 8 11.69 5.52 -15.47
N SER A 9 10.82 6.25 -16.20
CA SER A 9 9.59 6.81 -15.61
C SER A 9 8.61 5.71 -15.17
N SER A 10 8.58 4.57 -15.88
CA SER A 10 7.75 3.42 -15.49
C SER A 10 8.27 2.77 -14.20
N THR A 11 9.59 2.59 -14.08
CA THR A 11 10.23 2.07 -12.85
C THR A 11 10.07 3.06 -11.70
N ALA A 12 10.22 4.37 -11.97
CA ALA A 12 9.98 5.41 -10.99
C ALA A 12 8.50 5.46 -10.53
N LEU A 13 7.55 5.14 -11.40
CA LEU A 13 6.14 5.03 -11.02
C LEU A 13 5.91 3.82 -10.12
N VAL A 14 6.51 2.66 -10.40
CA VAL A 14 6.45 1.47 -9.54
C VAL A 14 7.04 1.79 -8.17
N ALA A 15 8.33 2.09 -8.10
CA ALA A 15 9.01 2.36 -6.85
C ALA A 15 8.40 3.57 -6.11
N GLY A 16 8.01 4.58 -6.86
CA GLY A 16 7.42 5.79 -6.34
C GLY A 16 6.02 5.62 -5.75
N SER A 17 5.21 4.72 -6.28
CA SER A 17 3.91 4.39 -5.68
C SER A 17 4.05 3.51 -4.43
N MET A 18 5.04 2.63 -4.40
CA MET A 18 5.34 1.77 -3.25
C MET A 18 5.93 2.55 -2.07
N ILE A 19 6.98 3.36 -2.31
CA ILE A 19 7.67 4.08 -1.23
C ILE A 19 6.79 5.25 -0.77
N GLY A 20 6.01 5.01 0.27
CA GLY A 20 5.16 5.99 0.95
C GLY A 20 5.66 6.31 2.36
N SER A 21 4.73 6.28 3.33
CA SER A 21 5.00 6.41 4.77
C SER A 21 5.23 5.06 5.47
N GLY A 22 4.80 3.95 4.86
CA GLY A 22 4.71 2.65 5.52
C GLY A 22 6.02 2.19 6.16
N ILE A 23 7.13 2.11 5.41
CA ILE A 23 8.44 1.66 5.92
C ILE A 23 8.95 2.47 7.15
N PHE A 24 8.45 3.67 7.34
CA PHE A 24 8.85 4.53 8.45
C PHE A 24 7.96 4.38 9.70
N LEU A 25 6.86 3.61 9.60
CA LEU A 25 5.82 3.48 10.62
C LEU A 25 5.54 2.03 11.04
N VAL A 26 5.41 1.11 10.07
CA VAL A 26 4.80 -0.20 10.31
C VAL A 26 5.65 -1.16 11.14
N ASP A 27 6.97 -0.96 11.19
CA ASP A 27 7.87 -1.85 11.93
C ASP A 27 7.62 -1.82 13.44
N ALA A 28 7.03 -0.75 13.98
CA ALA A 28 6.62 -0.70 15.39
C ALA A 28 5.50 -1.71 15.68
N ASP A 29 4.47 -1.77 14.84
CA ASP A 29 3.37 -2.72 14.99
C ASP A 29 3.80 -4.16 14.72
N ILE A 30 4.63 -4.36 13.71
CA ILE A 30 5.24 -5.67 13.42
C ILE A 30 6.04 -6.16 14.63
N ALA A 31 6.86 -5.30 15.24
CA ALA A 31 7.69 -5.65 16.40
C ALA A 31 6.84 -5.98 17.65
N ARG A 32 5.76 -5.22 17.90
CA ARG A 32 4.82 -5.52 19.00
C ARG A 32 4.18 -6.91 18.87
N THR A 33 3.81 -7.28 17.65
CA THR A 33 3.12 -8.54 17.36
C THR A 33 4.10 -9.71 17.22
N ALA A 34 5.22 -9.52 16.51
CA ALA A 34 6.21 -10.57 16.23
C ALA A 34 7.02 -10.95 17.48
N ASN A 35 7.33 -9.99 18.34
CA ASN A 35 8.10 -10.18 19.57
C ASN A 35 9.44 -10.94 19.38
N SER A 36 10.05 -10.80 18.20
CA SER A 36 11.32 -11.41 17.80
C SER A 36 11.96 -10.64 16.65
N PRO A 37 13.26 -10.24 16.74
CA PRO A 37 13.95 -9.56 15.65
C PRO A 37 13.96 -10.37 14.35
N ALA A 38 14.12 -11.69 14.44
CA ALA A 38 14.11 -12.60 13.29
C ALA A 38 12.73 -12.59 12.60
N LEU A 39 11.64 -12.51 13.35
CA LEU A 39 10.29 -12.47 12.78
C LEU A 39 9.96 -11.11 12.18
N VAL A 40 10.49 -10.00 12.72
CA VAL A 40 10.38 -8.68 12.11
C VAL A 40 11.02 -8.69 10.72
N LEU A 41 12.25 -9.18 10.58
CA LEU A 41 12.89 -9.32 9.27
C LEU A 41 12.21 -10.40 8.41
N GLY A 42 11.75 -11.48 9.01
CA GLY A 42 11.00 -12.56 8.35
C GLY A 42 9.71 -12.04 7.67
N ALA A 43 9.01 -11.10 8.30
CA ALA A 43 7.85 -10.45 7.69
C ALA A 43 8.21 -9.76 6.37
N TRP A 44 9.33 -9.05 6.31
CA TRP A 44 9.80 -8.40 5.08
C TRP A 44 10.30 -9.39 4.02
N VAL A 45 10.87 -10.53 4.42
CA VAL A 45 11.24 -11.61 3.49
C VAL A 45 9.98 -12.20 2.84
N VAL A 46 8.94 -12.51 3.63
CA VAL A 46 7.67 -13.04 3.12
C VAL A 46 6.98 -12.02 2.21
N THR A 47 6.89 -10.76 2.65
CA THR A 47 6.36 -9.66 1.83
C THR A 47 7.12 -9.53 0.52
N GLY A 48 8.46 -9.54 0.56
CA GLY A 48 9.30 -9.43 -0.62
C GLY A 48 9.09 -10.57 -1.61
N LEU A 49 9.01 -11.79 -1.10
CA LEU A 49 8.73 -12.97 -1.93
C LEU A 49 7.37 -12.84 -2.62
N LEU A 50 6.31 -12.53 -1.87
CA LEU A 50 4.97 -12.33 -2.43
C LEU A 50 4.95 -11.20 -3.47
N THR A 51 5.54 -10.05 -3.16
CA THR A 51 5.56 -8.89 -4.05
C THR A 51 6.27 -9.20 -5.36
N VAL A 52 7.44 -9.85 -5.30
CA VAL A 52 8.21 -10.21 -6.51
C VAL A 52 7.46 -11.25 -7.34
N ILE A 53 6.91 -12.31 -6.72
CA ILE A 53 6.13 -13.32 -7.45
C ILE A 53 4.89 -12.68 -8.09
N GLY A 54 4.20 -11.81 -7.37
CA GLY A 54 3.08 -11.03 -7.91
C GLY A 54 3.50 -10.22 -9.13
N ALA A 55 4.58 -9.45 -9.05
CA ALA A 55 5.11 -8.63 -10.13
C ALA A 55 5.49 -9.45 -11.38
N LEU A 56 6.14 -10.61 -11.18
CA LEU A 56 6.47 -11.54 -12.26
C LEU A 56 5.23 -12.08 -12.96
N SER A 57 4.18 -12.42 -12.20
CA SER A 57 2.91 -12.92 -12.72
C SER A 57 2.15 -11.84 -13.50
N TYR A 58 2.08 -10.63 -12.96
CA TYR A 58 1.45 -9.47 -13.63
C TYR A 58 2.22 -9.02 -14.87
N GLY A 59 3.53 -9.22 -14.90
CA GLY A 59 4.36 -8.93 -16.07
C GLY A 59 3.86 -9.66 -17.33
N GLU A 60 3.44 -10.93 -17.21
CA GLU A 60 2.87 -11.69 -18.33
C GLU A 60 1.52 -11.10 -18.78
N LEU A 61 0.62 -10.85 -17.84
CA LEU A 61 -0.69 -10.28 -18.14
C LEU A 61 -0.57 -8.90 -18.78
N ALA A 62 0.36 -8.07 -18.29
CA ALA A 62 0.62 -6.75 -18.82
C ALA A 62 1.23 -6.78 -20.22
N ALA A 63 2.13 -7.73 -20.50
CA ALA A 63 2.70 -7.91 -21.84
C ALA A 63 1.67 -8.42 -22.85
N MET A 64 0.72 -9.27 -22.40
CA MET A 64 -0.38 -9.77 -23.24
C MET A 64 -1.41 -8.66 -23.51
N MET A 65 -1.78 -7.90 -22.52
CA MET A 65 -2.89 -6.93 -22.54
C MET A 65 -2.41 -5.51 -22.15
N PRO A 66 -1.59 -4.83 -23.00
CA PRO A 66 -1.01 -3.53 -22.66
C PRO A 66 -2.01 -2.39 -22.88
N LYS A 67 -3.20 -2.50 -22.25
CA LYS A 67 -4.27 -1.51 -22.29
C LYS A 67 -4.37 -0.76 -20.96
N ALA A 68 -4.86 0.47 -20.99
CA ALA A 68 -5.17 1.22 -19.77
C ALA A 68 -6.21 0.47 -18.91
N GLY A 69 -6.06 0.54 -17.59
CA GLY A 69 -6.92 -0.17 -16.65
C GLY A 69 -6.29 -1.41 -16.02
N GLY A 70 -5.18 -1.94 -16.57
CA GLY A 70 -4.35 -2.98 -15.96
C GLY A 70 -5.15 -4.13 -15.36
N GLN A 71 -5.07 -4.31 -14.03
CA GLN A 71 -5.71 -5.40 -13.30
C GLN A 71 -7.22 -5.50 -13.54
N TYR A 72 -7.92 -4.37 -13.72
CA TYR A 72 -9.33 -4.39 -14.12
C TYR A 72 -9.54 -5.16 -15.43
N VAL A 73 -8.70 -4.89 -16.42
CA VAL A 73 -8.75 -5.55 -17.73
C VAL A 73 -8.40 -7.03 -17.57
N TYR A 74 -7.39 -7.37 -16.78
CA TYR A 74 -6.96 -8.76 -16.58
C TYR A 74 -8.06 -9.62 -15.98
N LEU A 75 -8.74 -9.12 -14.94
CA LEU A 75 -9.88 -9.80 -14.31
C LEU A 75 -11.07 -9.92 -15.25
N ARG A 76 -11.39 -8.86 -16.01
CA ARG A 76 -12.47 -8.88 -17.00
C ARG A 76 -12.24 -9.93 -18.07
N GLU A 77 -11.04 -10.00 -18.63
CA GLU A 77 -10.72 -10.93 -19.73
C GLU A 77 -10.56 -12.39 -19.25
N SER A 78 -10.11 -12.61 -18.03
CA SER A 78 -9.87 -13.95 -17.50
C SER A 78 -11.08 -14.56 -16.82
N LEU A 79 -11.77 -13.81 -15.96
CA LEU A 79 -12.86 -14.27 -15.10
C LEU A 79 -14.24 -13.72 -15.51
N GLY A 80 -14.27 -12.64 -16.29
CA GLY A 80 -15.49 -12.02 -16.80
C GLY A 80 -15.78 -10.63 -16.23
N PRO A 81 -16.78 -9.93 -16.82
CA PRO A 81 -17.05 -8.51 -16.53
C PRO A 81 -17.37 -8.21 -15.06
N LEU A 82 -18.06 -9.12 -14.38
CA LEU A 82 -18.38 -8.97 -12.95
C LEU A 82 -17.10 -8.81 -12.09
N TRP A 83 -16.10 -9.66 -12.31
CA TRP A 83 -14.87 -9.64 -11.52
C TRP A 83 -14.04 -8.38 -11.79
N GLY A 84 -13.99 -7.93 -13.05
CA GLY A 84 -13.42 -6.65 -13.39
C GLY A 84 -14.14 -5.50 -12.68
N PHE A 85 -15.47 -5.49 -12.71
CA PHE A 85 -16.28 -4.48 -12.03
C PHE A 85 -16.04 -4.47 -10.52
N LEU A 86 -16.07 -5.62 -9.85
CA LEU A 86 -15.84 -5.72 -8.40
C LEU A 86 -14.47 -5.17 -8.00
N TYR A 87 -13.45 -5.46 -8.80
CA TYR A 87 -12.14 -4.86 -8.59
C TYR A 87 -12.18 -3.33 -8.70
N GLY A 88 -12.69 -2.79 -9.80
CA GLY A 88 -12.73 -1.36 -10.02
C GLY A 88 -13.62 -0.62 -9.01
N TRP A 89 -14.74 -1.22 -8.59
CA TRP A 89 -15.60 -0.76 -7.51
C TRP A 89 -14.81 -0.63 -6.20
N THR A 90 -14.14 -1.70 -5.79
CA THR A 90 -13.37 -1.73 -4.56
C THR A 90 -12.14 -0.81 -4.62
N LEU A 91 -11.51 -0.74 -5.81
CA LEU A 91 -10.40 0.19 -6.05
C LEU A 91 -10.82 1.64 -5.84
N PHE A 92 -11.98 2.02 -6.39
CA PHE A 92 -12.51 3.37 -6.25
C PHE A 92 -12.93 3.68 -4.81
N LEU A 93 -13.64 2.78 -4.14
CA LEU A 93 -14.20 3.06 -2.82
C LEU A 93 -13.17 3.01 -1.70
N VAL A 94 -12.21 2.08 -1.78
CA VAL A 94 -11.31 1.80 -0.65
C VAL A 94 -9.85 1.71 -1.04
N ILE A 95 -9.47 0.88 -2.03
CA ILE A 95 -8.06 0.54 -2.24
C ILE A 95 -7.26 1.79 -2.63
N GLN A 96 -7.57 2.39 -3.78
CA GLN A 96 -6.79 3.51 -4.32
C GLN A 96 -7.03 4.80 -3.53
N THR A 97 -8.30 5.14 -3.33
CA THR A 97 -8.67 6.38 -2.65
C THR A 97 -8.35 6.35 -1.16
N GLY A 98 -8.51 5.18 -0.52
CA GLY A 98 -8.12 4.98 0.88
C GLY A 98 -6.60 5.07 1.06
N THR A 99 -5.82 4.47 0.15
CA THR A 99 -4.36 4.58 0.18
C THR A 99 -3.90 6.04 -0.03
N ILE A 100 -4.51 6.77 -0.97
CA ILE A 100 -4.20 8.20 -1.17
C ILE A 100 -4.56 8.99 0.09
N ALA A 101 -5.73 8.75 0.70
CA ALA A 101 -6.15 9.41 1.94
C ALA A 101 -5.16 9.15 3.08
N ALA A 102 -4.80 7.89 3.32
CA ALA A 102 -3.85 7.50 4.35
C ALA A 102 -2.49 8.19 4.17
N VAL A 103 -1.95 8.17 2.94
CA VAL A 103 -0.66 8.80 2.62
C VAL A 103 -0.70 10.32 2.78
N CYS A 104 -1.81 10.98 2.38
CA CYS A 104 -1.97 12.42 2.52
C CYS A 104 -2.19 12.86 3.98
N VAL A 105 -2.91 12.07 4.77
CA VAL A 105 -3.04 12.33 6.23
C VAL A 105 -1.69 12.13 6.92
N ALA A 106 -0.91 11.09 6.53
CA ALA A 106 0.45 10.92 7.02
C ALA A 106 1.35 12.11 6.67
N PHE A 107 1.22 12.70 5.47
CA PHE A 107 1.90 13.96 5.13
C PHE A 107 1.60 15.05 6.15
N GLY A 108 0.33 15.25 6.52
CA GLY A 108 -0.07 16.23 7.55
C GLY A 108 0.58 15.94 8.92
N LYS A 109 0.59 14.66 9.34
CA LYS A 109 1.24 14.25 10.59
C LYS A 109 2.74 14.59 10.63
N PHE A 110 3.47 14.35 9.54
CA PHE A 110 4.91 14.66 9.49
C PHE A 110 5.18 16.16 9.30
N LEU A 111 4.27 16.90 8.67
CA LEU A 111 4.34 18.36 8.60
C LEU A 111 4.20 18.98 10.01
N GLY A 112 3.45 18.33 10.90
CA GLY A 112 3.32 18.69 12.32
C GLY A 112 4.64 18.69 13.11
N VAL A 113 5.69 18.00 12.63
CA VAL A 113 7.03 18.07 13.23
C VAL A 113 7.62 19.49 13.08
N PHE A 114 7.34 20.15 11.94
CA PHE A 114 7.80 21.52 11.68
C PHE A 114 6.81 22.56 12.22
N PHE A 115 5.52 22.27 12.16
CA PHE A 115 4.43 23.15 12.56
C PHE A 115 3.53 22.43 13.56
N PRO A 116 3.79 22.50 14.87
CA PRO A 116 3.05 21.76 15.91
C PRO A 116 1.53 22.01 15.94
N THR A 117 1.08 23.10 15.32
CA THR A 117 -0.37 23.40 15.11
C THR A 117 -1.03 22.45 14.13
N ILE A 118 -0.26 21.73 13.29
CA ILE A 118 -0.74 20.72 12.37
C ILE A 118 -0.69 19.36 13.08
N SER A 119 -1.84 18.92 13.58
CA SER A 119 -1.94 17.69 14.39
C SER A 119 -3.27 16.99 14.15
N THR A 120 -3.32 15.69 14.38
CA THR A 120 -4.55 14.91 14.40
C THR A 120 -5.41 15.17 15.64
N THR A 121 -4.84 15.80 16.68
CA THR A 121 -5.52 16.16 17.93
C THR A 121 -6.07 17.59 17.93
N HIS A 122 -5.61 18.42 16.98
CA HIS A 122 -6.07 19.81 16.89
C HIS A 122 -7.27 19.88 15.94
N TRP A 123 -8.46 19.79 16.50
CA TRP A 123 -9.73 19.84 15.76
C TRP A 123 -10.12 21.28 15.43
N LEU A 124 -10.38 21.53 14.14
CA LEU A 124 -10.98 22.76 13.65
C LEU A 124 -12.51 22.67 13.73
N TRP A 125 -13.04 21.49 13.44
CA TRP A 125 -14.45 21.19 13.53
C TRP A 125 -14.63 19.70 13.80
N HIS A 126 -15.10 19.37 14.99
CA HIS A 126 -15.50 18.03 15.37
C HIS A 126 -17.00 17.87 15.11
N ILE A 127 -17.38 17.00 14.17
CA ILE A 127 -18.78 16.82 13.73
C ILE A 127 -19.47 15.83 14.64
N ALA A 128 -18.91 14.64 14.82
CA ALA A 128 -19.49 13.58 15.63
C ALA A 128 -18.43 12.52 15.99
N HIS A 129 -18.65 11.90 17.16
CA HIS A 129 -18.05 10.60 17.48
C HIS A 129 -19.05 9.51 17.08
N VAL A 130 -18.65 8.60 16.19
CA VAL A 130 -19.44 7.43 15.82
C VAL A 130 -19.08 6.31 16.79
N PRO A 131 -19.99 5.90 17.70
CA PRO A 131 -19.69 4.86 18.66
C PRO A 131 -19.47 3.50 17.96
N PRO A 132 -18.73 2.57 18.58
CA PRO A 132 -18.55 1.25 18.02
C PRO A 132 -19.88 0.47 18.01
N VAL A 133 -20.26 -0.04 16.83
CA VAL A 133 -21.40 -0.94 16.65
C VAL A 133 -20.87 -2.31 16.26
N THR A 134 -21.15 -3.31 17.08
CA THR A 134 -20.72 -4.69 16.83
C THR A 134 -21.84 -5.46 16.12
N ILE A 135 -21.54 -5.98 14.93
CA ILE A 135 -22.45 -6.82 14.13
C ILE A 135 -21.72 -8.14 13.84
N GLY A 136 -22.01 -9.19 14.59
CA GLY A 136 -21.28 -10.45 14.53
C GLY A 136 -19.79 -10.24 14.82
N PRO A 137 -18.87 -10.64 13.93
CA PRO A 137 -17.43 -10.43 14.10
C PRO A 137 -16.97 -9.01 13.72
N MET A 138 -17.85 -8.16 13.16
CA MET A 138 -17.52 -6.83 12.69
C MET A 138 -17.70 -5.79 13.78
N VAL A 139 -16.77 -4.86 13.90
CA VAL A 139 -16.93 -3.62 14.66
C VAL A 139 -16.90 -2.46 13.68
N LEU A 140 -18.02 -1.77 13.56
CA LEU A 140 -18.17 -0.58 12.70
C LEU A 140 -18.20 0.66 13.59
N GLY A 141 -17.69 1.79 13.09
CA GLY A 141 -17.61 3.02 13.88
C GLY A 141 -16.33 3.09 14.70
N ASN A 142 -16.43 3.57 15.96
CA ASN A 142 -15.30 3.93 16.83
C ASN A 142 -14.34 4.91 16.14
N MET A 143 -14.91 5.95 15.53
CA MET A 143 -14.16 6.97 14.83
C MET A 143 -14.74 8.36 15.06
N ASP A 144 -13.87 9.35 15.10
CA ASP A 144 -14.25 10.76 15.13
C ASP A 144 -14.34 11.28 13.69
N ILE A 145 -15.50 11.82 13.36
CA ILE A 145 -15.74 12.47 12.07
C ILE A 145 -15.58 13.96 12.25
N GLY A 146 -14.71 14.55 11.45
CA GLY A 146 -14.47 15.99 11.52
C GLY A 146 -13.24 16.44 10.75
N VAL A 147 -12.93 17.69 10.90
CA VAL A 147 -11.76 18.32 10.29
C VAL A 147 -10.77 18.69 11.38
N ASN A 148 -9.65 17.98 11.45
CA ASN A 148 -8.47 18.42 12.18
C ASN A 148 -7.45 19.02 11.21
N THR A 149 -6.44 19.68 11.72
CA THR A 149 -5.44 20.40 10.90
C THR A 149 -4.60 19.45 10.03
N ALA A 150 -4.35 18.22 10.48
CA ALA A 150 -3.64 17.22 9.66
C ALA A 150 -4.51 16.71 8.49
N ASN A 151 -5.80 16.42 8.76
CA ASN A 151 -6.76 16.02 7.72
C ASN A 151 -6.97 17.13 6.69
N LEU A 152 -7.11 18.38 7.13
CA LEU A 152 -7.23 19.53 6.23
C LEU A 152 -6.01 19.64 5.32
N THR A 153 -4.81 19.48 5.87
CA THR A 153 -3.57 19.47 5.07
C THR A 153 -3.60 18.34 4.04
N GLY A 154 -4.02 17.13 4.43
CA GLY A 154 -4.20 16.01 3.53
C GLY A 154 -5.17 16.32 2.38
N ILE A 155 -6.32 16.90 2.67
CA ILE A 155 -7.32 17.30 1.68
C ILE A 155 -6.75 18.32 0.69
N VAL A 156 -6.03 19.33 1.16
CA VAL A 156 -5.37 20.34 0.31
C VAL A 156 -4.39 19.66 -0.65
N ILE A 157 -3.56 18.72 -0.16
CA ILE A 157 -2.59 17.97 -1.00
C ILE A 157 -3.33 17.10 -2.03
N VAL A 158 -4.43 16.45 -1.66
CA VAL A 158 -5.23 15.63 -2.58
C VAL A 158 -5.72 16.47 -3.77
N PHE A 159 -6.34 17.63 -3.52
CA PHE A 159 -6.83 18.49 -4.60
C PHE A 159 -5.70 19.13 -5.40
N PHE A 160 -4.60 19.52 -4.75
CA PHE A 160 -3.42 20.04 -5.43
C PHE A 160 -2.85 19.01 -6.42
N LEU A 161 -2.65 17.77 -5.99
CA LEU A 161 -2.14 16.71 -6.85
C LEU A 161 -3.10 16.32 -7.96
N ALA A 162 -4.42 16.32 -7.68
CA ALA A 162 -5.42 16.10 -8.72
C ALA A 162 -5.33 17.20 -9.79
N PHE A 163 -5.26 18.46 -9.39
CA PHE A 163 -5.08 19.58 -10.30
C PHE A 163 -3.81 19.46 -11.15
N VAL A 164 -2.67 19.17 -10.54
CA VAL A 164 -1.40 18.97 -11.25
C VAL A 164 -1.51 17.86 -12.29
N ASN A 165 -2.11 16.71 -11.92
CA ASN A 165 -2.28 15.58 -12.83
C ASN A 165 -3.29 15.85 -13.96
N MET A 166 -4.24 16.79 -13.76
CA MET A 166 -5.14 17.27 -14.83
C MET A 166 -4.40 18.07 -15.90
N LEU A 167 -3.32 18.79 -15.54
CA LEU A 167 -2.51 19.59 -16.45
C LEU A 167 -1.64 18.76 -17.41
N GLY A 168 -1.63 17.46 -17.28
CA GLY A 168 -0.99 16.55 -18.24
C GLY A 168 -0.08 15.49 -17.64
N VAL A 169 -0.01 14.35 -18.32
CA VAL A 169 0.79 13.19 -17.90
C VAL A 169 2.28 13.51 -17.79
N LYS A 170 2.80 14.39 -18.66
CA LYS A 170 4.23 14.76 -18.64
C LYS A 170 4.61 15.46 -17.33
N LEU A 171 3.78 16.40 -16.87
CA LEU A 171 4.02 17.13 -15.62
C LEU A 171 3.93 16.19 -14.41
N GLY A 172 2.87 15.36 -14.34
CA GLY A 172 2.72 14.36 -13.29
C GLY A 172 3.90 13.37 -13.24
N ALA A 173 4.37 12.89 -14.41
CA ALA A 173 5.52 12.00 -14.51
C ALA A 173 6.85 12.69 -14.14
N MET A 174 7.04 13.97 -14.48
CA MET A 174 8.22 14.74 -14.08
C MET A 174 8.29 14.87 -12.55
N ILE A 175 7.18 15.26 -11.92
CA ILE A 175 7.07 15.29 -10.46
C ILE A 175 7.36 13.91 -9.88
N GLN A 176 6.74 12.86 -10.44
CA GLN A 176 6.98 11.48 -10.01
C GLN A 176 8.46 11.10 -10.06
N ASN A 177 9.14 11.40 -11.16
CA ASN A 177 10.56 11.08 -11.31
C ASN A 177 11.44 11.82 -10.29
N VAL A 178 11.21 13.12 -10.09
CA VAL A 178 11.98 13.94 -9.14
C VAL A 178 11.78 13.44 -7.70
N PHE A 179 10.51 13.30 -7.29
CA PHE A 179 10.20 12.87 -5.93
C PHE A 179 10.59 11.41 -5.67
N THR A 180 10.46 10.52 -6.66
CA THR A 180 10.92 9.14 -6.52
C THR A 180 12.43 9.05 -6.40
N SER A 181 13.19 9.81 -7.18
CA SER A 181 14.64 9.86 -7.05
C SER A 181 15.06 10.41 -5.68
N ALA A 182 14.44 11.51 -5.23
CA ALA A 182 14.73 12.11 -3.93
C ALA A 182 14.46 11.15 -2.77
N LYS A 183 13.30 10.49 -2.74
CA LYS A 183 12.96 9.55 -1.67
C LYS A 183 13.78 8.25 -1.73
N ALA A 184 14.13 7.76 -2.92
CA ALA A 184 15.01 6.61 -3.07
C ALA A 184 16.41 6.91 -2.53
N LEU A 185 16.94 8.10 -2.81
CA LEU A 185 18.22 8.57 -2.26
C LEU A 185 18.14 8.77 -0.75
N SER A 186 17.07 9.39 -0.22
CA SER A 186 16.86 9.57 1.21
C SER A 186 16.79 8.24 1.96
N LEU A 187 16.07 7.26 1.39
CA LEU A 187 15.95 5.92 1.99
C LEU A 187 17.27 5.14 1.90
N ALA A 188 17.99 5.26 0.78
CA ALA A 188 19.33 4.68 0.66
C ALA A 188 20.33 5.32 1.65
N ALA A 189 20.25 6.63 1.85
CA ALA A 189 21.05 7.33 2.85
C ALA A 189 20.73 6.87 4.28
N LEU A 190 19.42 6.71 4.60
CA LEU A 190 18.98 6.15 5.88
C LEU A 190 19.56 4.75 6.12
N VAL A 191 19.48 3.88 5.10
CA VAL A 191 20.05 2.51 5.16
C VAL A 191 21.56 2.57 5.40
N LEU A 192 22.28 3.36 4.63
CA LEU A 192 23.73 3.50 4.80
C LEU A 192 24.10 4.03 6.19
N LEU A 193 23.41 5.08 6.66
CA LEU A 193 23.66 5.67 7.97
C LEU A 193 23.40 4.66 9.09
N THR A 194 22.27 3.97 9.07
CA THR A 194 21.90 3.03 10.14
C THR A 194 22.77 1.76 10.14
N LEU A 195 23.18 1.28 8.96
CA LEU A 195 24.05 0.11 8.83
C LEU A 195 25.54 0.39 9.12
N THR A 196 25.96 1.66 9.16
CA THR A 196 27.37 2.05 9.35
C THR A 196 27.57 2.81 10.65
N ILE A 197 27.49 4.13 10.61
CA ILE A 197 27.81 5.03 11.74
C ILE A 197 26.71 5.08 12.80
N GLY A 198 25.49 4.73 12.47
CA GLY A 198 24.33 4.77 13.37
C GLY A 198 24.22 3.57 14.31
N ARG A 199 25.06 2.56 14.17
CA ARG A 199 25.00 1.34 15.02
C ARG A 199 25.11 1.70 16.48
N ASN A 200 24.15 1.19 17.27
CA ASN A 200 24.12 1.40 18.71
C ASN A 200 24.46 0.09 19.43
N ALA A 201 25.47 0.14 20.31
CA ALA A 201 25.94 -1.06 21.02
C ALA A 201 24.83 -1.70 21.88
N THR A 202 24.01 -0.89 22.55
CA THR A 202 22.87 -1.39 23.36
C THR A 202 21.83 -2.07 22.48
N ALA A 203 21.48 -1.49 21.34
CA ALA A 203 20.54 -2.11 20.40
C ALA A 203 21.09 -3.40 19.79
N MET A 204 22.38 -3.40 19.42
CA MET A 204 23.05 -4.58 18.88
C MET A 204 23.06 -5.74 19.90
N ALA A 205 23.40 -5.45 21.15
CA ALA A 205 23.40 -6.47 22.22
C ALA A 205 21.97 -6.98 22.49
N ALA A 206 20.98 -6.09 22.54
CA ALA A 206 19.59 -6.44 22.83
C ALA A 206 18.90 -7.25 21.70
N ASN A 207 19.23 -6.97 20.43
CA ASN A 207 18.54 -7.58 19.28
C ASN A 207 19.28 -8.79 18.70
N PHE A 208 20.61 -8.85 18.84
CA PHE A 208 21.40 -9.91 18.25
C PHE A 208 22.08 -10.79 19.31
N GLY A 209 22.55 -10.20 20.42
CA GLY A 209 23.25 -10.92 21.48
C GLY A 209 24.53 -11.62 21.00
N ASP A 210 25.12 -12.41 21.87
CA ASP A 210 26.28 -13.23 21.52
C ASP A 210 25.85 -14.41 20.63
N GLY A 211 26.51 -14.55 19.48
CA GLY A 211 26.24 -15.64 18.55
C GLY A 211 24.80 -15.62 17.96
N TRP A 212 24.16 -14.47 17.89
CA TRP A 212 22.77 -14.31 17.38
C TRP A 212 21.70 -14.93 18.28
N SER A 213 21.98 -15.14 19.56
CA SER A 213 21.07 -15.78 20.52
C SER A 213 19.76 -14.98 20.70
N GLU A 214 19.85 -13.66 20.86
CA GLU A 214 18.68 -12.80 21.02
C GLU A 214 17.91 -12.61 19.71
N PHE A 215 18.60 -12.66 18.56
CA PHE A 215 17.97 -12.54 17.24
C PHE A 215 16.92 -13.64 16.99
N TRP A 216 17.26 -14.90 17.29
CA TRP A 216 16.40 -16.05 17.09
C TRP A 216 15.45 -16.34 18.26
N LYS A 217 15.54 -15.59 19.34
CA LYS A 217 14.66 -15.73 20.49
C LYS A 217 13.20 -15.55 20.05
N ASN A 218 12.33 -16.40 20.53
CA ASN A 218 10.91 -16.46 20.17
C ASN A 218 10.63 -16.68 18.67
N ALA A 219 11.59 -17.13 17.86
CA ALA A 219 11.40 -17.43 16.43
C ALA A 219 11.26 -18.94 16.14
N GLY A 220 11.28 -19.80 17.15
CA GLY A 220 11.20 -21.25 17.00
C GLY A 220 9.76 -21.75 16.73
N TRP A 221 9.64 -22.94 16.18
CA TRP A 221 8.35 -23.58 15.90
C TRP A 221 7.47 -23.80 17.14
N SER A 222 8.07 -23.96 18.31
CA SER A 222 7.40 -24.11 19.60
C SER A 222 7.06 -22.76 20.25
N ALA A 223 7.53 -21.65 19.73
CA ALA A 223 7.26 -20.34 20.28
C ALA A 223 5.78 -19.98 20.07
N MET A 224 5.20 -19.38 21.11
CA MET A 224 3.82 -18.92 21.09
C MET A 224 3.79 -17.40 21.21
N HIS A 225 3.05 -16.76 20.34
CA HIS A 225 3.00 -15.30 20.23
C HIS A 225 1.62 -14.77 20.65
N PRO A 226 1.57 -13.74 21.50
CA PRO A 226 0.31 -13.13 21.90
C PRO A 226 -0.24 -12.29 20.71
N VAL A 227 -1.45 -12.61 20.26
CA VAL A 227 -2.17 -11.86 19.25
C VAL A 227 -3.51 -11.45 19.83
N GLN A 228 -3.81 -10.15 19.81
CA GLN A 228 -5.12 -9.64 20.18
C GLN A 228 -6.11 -9.85 19.05
N VAL A 229 -7.18 -10.59 19.33
CA VAL A 229 -8.27 -10.83 18.38
C VAL A 229 -9.22 -9.65 18.39
N GLY A 230 -9.07 -8.77 17.42
CA GLY A 230 -9.88 -7.58 17.34
C GLY A 230 -9.47 -6.46 18.31
N ILE A 231 -10.15 -5.30 18.21
CA ILE A 231 -9.95 -4.18 19.13
C ILE A 231 -10.64 -4.50 20.46
N GLY A 232 -9.85 -4.50 21.56
CA GLY A 232 -10.40 -4.81 22.89
C GLY A 232 -10.83 -6.27 23.09
N GLY A 233 -10.57 -7.16 22.13
CA GLY A 233 -10.85 -8.59 22.23
C GLY A 233 -9.78 -9.36 23.01
N PRO A 234 -9.99 -10.68 23.20
CA PRO A 234 -9.08 -11.51 23.97
C PRO A 234 -7.71 -11.65 23.29
N THR A 235 -6.66 -11.68 24.10
CA THR A 235 -5.33 -12.08 23.62
C THR A 235 -5.25 -13.60 23.57
N VAL A 236 -4.93 -14.15 22.43
CA VAL A 236 -4.74 -15.57 22.20
C VAL A 236 -3.27 -15.84 21.82
N PHE A 237 -2.77 -17.01 22.22
CA PHE A 237 -1.41 -17.42 21.85
C PHE A 237 -1.46 -18.23 20.55
N VAL A 238 -0.66 -17.82 19.58
CA VAL A 238 -0.63 -18.40 18.23
C VAL A 238 0.77 -18.90 17.87
N ASN A 239 0.83 -19.87 16.97
CA ASN A 239 2.09 -20.41 16.47
C ASN A 239 2.76 -19.50 15.43
N LEU A 240 3.98 -19.85 15.03
CA LEU A 240 4.80 -19.12 14.08
C LEU A 240 4.09 -18.80 12.75
N LEU A 241 3.36 -19.75 12.15
CA LEU A 241 2.71 -19.54 10.85
C LEU A 241 1.58 -18.52 10.94
N VAL A 242 0.87 -18.51 12.06
CA VAL A 242 -0.23 -17.55 12.28
C VAL A 242 0.32 -16.15 12.55
N VAL A 243 1.33 -16.02 13.42
CA VAL A 243 1.91 -14.70 13.70
C VAL A 243 2.54 -14.09 12.45
N LEU A 244 3.25 -14.89 11.64
CA LEU A 244 3.80 -14.43 10.36
C LEU A 244 2.72 -13.93 9.40
N ALA A 245 1.53 -14.54 9.39
CA ALA A 245 0.41 -14.05 8.58
C ALA A 245 -0.21 -12.77 9.15
N VAL A 246 -0.34 -12.64 10.48
CA VAL A 246 -0.92 -11.44 11.11
C VAL A 246 -0.04 -10.22 10.90
N VAL A 247 1.28 -10.35 11.02
CA VAL A 247 2.21 -9.22 10.85
C VAL A 247 2.35 -8.75 9.41
N GLN A 248 1.82 -9.52 8.42
CA GLN A 248 1.89 -9.13 7.01
C GLN A 248 1.08 -7.88 6.66
N VAL A 249 0.10 -7.47 7.46
CA VAL A 249 -0.75 -6.30 7.13
C VAL A 249 0.09 -5.06 6.85
N GLY A 250 0.97 -4.69 7.78
CA GLY A 250 1.80 -3.50 7.65
C GLY A 250 2.83 -3.60 6.53
N SER A 251 3.55 -4.73 6.44
CA SER A 251 4.61 -4.91 5.45
C SER A 251 4.05 -5.04 4.02
N LEU A 252 2.94 -5.77 3.82
CA LEU A 252 2.28 -5.86 2.50
C LEU A 252 1.70 -4.52 2.07
N PHE A 253 1.09 -3.75 3.00
CA PHE A 253 0.63 -2.41 2.67
C PHE A 253 1.79 -1.50 2.22
N SER A 254 2.91 -1.54 2.94
CA SER A 254 4.08 -0.72 2.60
C SER A 254 4.68 -1.09 1.25
N ALA A 255 4.60 -2.37 0.87
CA ALA A 255 5.10 -2.91 -0.40
C ALA A 255 4.02 -2.99 -1.49
N ASP A 256 2.82 -2.42 -1.27
CA ASP A 256 1.72 -2.42 -2.25
C ASP A 256 1.88 -1.33 -3.32
N ALA A 257 0.88 -1.23 -4.20
CA ALA A 257 0.79 -0.27 -5.31
C ALA A 257 1.84 -0.46 -6.44
N TRP A 258 2.62 -1.53 -6.41
CA TRP A 258 3.55 -1.87 -7.49
C TRP A 258 2.85 -2.10 -8.84
N ASN A 259 1.61 -2.56 -8.82
CA ASN A 259 0.78 -2.85 -9.99
C ASN A 259 0.24 -1.58 -10.69
N ASN A 260 0.36 -0.40 -10.08
CA ASN A 260 -0.17 0.87 -10.60
C ASN A 260 0.38 1.23 -11.99
N ILE A 261 1.61 0.81 -12.32
CA ILE A 261 2.15 0.97 -13.68
C ILE A 261 1.27 0.28 -14.74
N THR A 262 0.61 -0.82 -14.39
CA THR A 262 -0.25 -1.54 -15.33
C THR A 262 -1.51 -0.74 -15.67
N PHE A 263 -1.99 0.13 -14.78
CA PHE A 263 -3.16 0.99 -15.01
C PHE A 263 -2.86 2.03 -16.09
N THR A 264 -1.61 2.48 -16.16
CA THR A 264 -1.12 3.47 -17.12
C THR A 264 -0.53 2.83 -18.39
N ALA A 265 -0.75 1.55 -18.63
CA ALA A 265 -0.12 0.80 -19.74
C ALA A 265 -0.29 1.47 -21.11
N GLY A 266 -1.42 2.13 -21.36
CA GLY A 266 -1.66 2.88 -22.59
C GLY A 266 -0.79 4.14 -22.78
N GLU A 267 -0.07 4.59 -21.74
CA GLU A 267 0.82 5.75 -21.73
C GLU A 267 2.32 5.34 -21.73
N VAL A 268 2.62 4.04 -21.63
CA VAL A 268 3.96 3.49 -21.59
C VAL A 268 4.49 3.25 -23.01
N LYS A 269 5.71 3.70 -23.30
CA LYS A 269 6.43 3.38 -24.53
C LYS A 269 6.85 1.92 -24.52
N ASN A 270 6.67 1.20 -25.63
CA ASN A 270 6.98 -0.23 -25.73
C ASN A 270 6.47 -1.05 -24.53
N PRO A 271 5.14 -1.01 -24.22
CA PRO A 271 4.60 -1.51 -22.96
C PRO A 271 4.86 -3.00 -22.74
N ARG A 272 4.88 -3.80 -23.81
CA ARG A 272 5.17 -5.25 -23.75
C ARG A 272 6.53 -5.60 -23.14
N ARG A 273 7.49 -4.69 -23.23
CA ARG A 273 8.84 -4.83 -22.64
C ARG A 273 8.98 -4.03 -21.36
N ASN A 274 8.59 -2.74 -21.41
CA ASN A 274 8.90 -1.81 -20.33
C ASN A 274 8.07 -2.06 -19.07
N ILE A 275 6.82 -2.56 -19.17
CA ILE A 275 6.02 -2.83 -17.99
C ILE A 275 6.58 -4.03 -17.20
N PRO A 276 6.83 -5.22 -17.78
CA PRO A 276 7.46 -6.32 -17.04
C PRO A 276 8.80 -5.93 -16.42
N LEU A 277 9.67 -5.23 -17.17
CA LEU A 277 10.95 -4.78 -16.65
C LEU A 277 10.80 -3.80 -15.48
N SER A 278 9.91 -2.81 -15.60
CA SER A 278 9.68 -1.83 -14.53
C SER A 278 9.09 -2.48 -13.27
N LEU A 279 8.22 -3.47 -13.41
CA LEU A 279 7.70 -4.26 -12.30
C LEU A 279 8.85 -4.98 -11.57
N ILE A 280 9.70 -5.72 -12.27
CA ILE A 280 10.81 -6.47 -11.68
C ILE A 280 11.82 -5.52 -11.02
N MET A 281 12.25 -4.48 -11.75
CA MET A 281 13.26 -3.53 -11.25
C MET A 281 12.72 -2.71 -10.07
N GLY A 282 11.48 -2.20 -10.17
CA GLY A 282 10.88 -1.37 -9.15
C GLY A 282 10.59 -2.14 -7.87
N THR A 283 9.94 -3.31 -7.97
CA THR A 283 9.64 -4.14 -6.79
C THR A 283 10.91 -4.69 -6.15
N GLY A 284 11.84 -5.22 -6.96
CA GLY A 284 13.11 -5.76 -6.45
C GLY A 284 13.92 -4.70 -5.69
N PHE A 285 14.02 -3.49 -6.24
CA PHE A 285 14.67 -2.37 -5.56
C PHE A 285 14.00 -2.05 -4.22
N VAL A 286 12.68 -1.83 -4.22
CA VAL A 286 11.95 -1.40 -3.02
C VAL A 286 12.01 -2.46 -1.92
N VAL A 287 11.77 -3.73 -2.25
CA VAL A 287 11.80 -4.83 -1.27
C VAL A 287 13.18 -4.97 -0.64
N THR A 288 14.25 -4.87 -1.44
CA THR A 288 15.63 -4.94 -0.94
C THR A 288 15.91 -3.78 0.02
N VAL A 289 15.54 -2.56 -0.36
CA VAL A 289 15.79 -1.37 0.47
C VAL A 289 14.96 -1.40 1.75
N TYR A 290 13.73 -1.91 1.72
CA TYR A 290 12.88 -2.06 2.90
C TYR A 290 13.45 -3.08 3.90
N PHE A 291 13.89 -4.23 3.40
CA PHE A 291 14.58 -5.22 4.24
C PHE A 291 15.84 -4.63 4.91
N LEU A 292 16.66 -3.91 4.14
CA LEU A 292 17.86 -3.27 4.67
C LEU A 292 17.54 -2.12 5.64
N ALA A 293 16.46 -1.36 5.42
CA ALA A 293 16.01 -0.31 6.33
C ALA A 293 15.58 -0.91 7.68
N THR A 294 14.77 -1.96 7.66
CA THR A 294 14.36 -2.66 8.90
C THR A 294 15.54 -3.27 9.63
N LEU A 295 16.50 -3.88 8.90
CA LEU A 295 17.75 -4.33 9.50
C LEU A 295 18.51 -3.17 10.15
N GLY A 296 18.58 -2.02 9.49
CA GLY A 296 19.17 -0.80 10.04
C GLY A 296 18.45 -0.33 11.30
N TYR A 297 17.12 -0.34 11.33
CA TYR A 297 16.36 0.02 12.52
C TYR A 297 16.69 -0.89 13.71
N LEU A 298 16.82 -2.21 13.49
CA LEU A 298 17.23 -3.15 14.54
C LEU A 298 18.69 -2.96 15.01
N MET A 299 19.56 -2.37 14.18
CA MET A 299 20.92 -2.04 14.59
C MET A 299 21.01 -0.73 15.40
N VAL A 300 20.00 0.13 15.32
CA VAL A 300 19.97 1.45 15.98
C VAL A 300 19.06 1.45 17.21
N LEU A 301 17.93 0.74 17.17
CA LEU A 301 16.92 0.70 18.21
C LEU A 301 16.80 -0.71 18.79
N PRO A 302 16.79 -0.89 20.12
CA PRO A 302 16.36 -2.14 20.73
C PRO A 302 14.95 -2.48 20.25
N MET A 303 14.67 -3.73 19.93
CA MET A 303 13.31 -4.14 19.54
C MET A 303 12.33 -3.92 20.69
N HIS A 304 12.68 -4.40 21.87
CA HIS A 304 11.93 -4.20 23.10
C HIS A 304 12.25 -2.84 23.73
N GLY A 305 11.24 -2.20 24.29
CA GLY A 305 11.43 -0.92 24.98
C GLY A 305 10.35 -0.67 26.04
N ASP A 306 10.43 0.50 26.66
CA ASP A 306 9.46 0.97 27.64
C ASP A 306 8.50 1.95 26.95
N PRO A 307 7.17 1.75 26.98
CA PRO A 307 6.20 2.70 26.42
C PRO A 307 6.28 4.10 27.05
N HIS A 308 6.81 4.20 28.28
CA HIS A 308 7.02 5.46 29.00
C HIS A 308 8.47 5.96 28.96
N GLY A 309 9.32 5.30 28.15
CA GLY A 309 10.74 5.66 28.03
C GLY A 309 10.94 7.11 27.58
N ALA A 310 11.84 7.85 28.28
CA ALA A 310 12.09 9.26 28.01
C ALA A 310 12.80 9.52 26.66
N THR A 311 13.56 8.56 26.15
CA THR A 311 14.34 8.69 24.91
C THR A 311 13.87 7.70 23.84
N ALA A 312 14.18 7.96 22.57
CA ALA A 312 13.91 7.03 21.47
C ALA A 312 14.54 5.65 21.69
N LEU A 313 15.76 5.61 22.23
CA LEU A 313 16.45 4.37 22.56
C LEU A 313 15.74 3.59 23.68
N ALA A 314 15.24 4.28 24.72
CA ALA A 314 14.52 3.63 25.82
C ALA A 314 13.14 3.10 25.38
N ARG A 315 12.45 3.80 24.48
CA ARG A 315 11.18 3.33 23.90
C ARG A 315 11.37 2.17 22.91
N GLY A 316 12.53 2.09 22.30
CA GLY A 316 12.86 1.05 21.32
C GLY A 316 11.97 1.09 20.06
N LEU A 317 12.03 0.01 19.29
CA LEU A 317 11.25 -0.13 18.05
C LEU A 317 9.75 -0.24 18.33
N GLN A 318 9.36 -1.05 19.34
CA GLN A 318 7.95 -1.33 19.67
C GLN A 318 7.15 -0.10 20.06
N PHE A 319 7.78 0.85 20.75
CA PHE A 319 7.11 2.03 21.32
C PHE A 319 7.69 3.34 20.78
N ALA A 320 8.19 3.33 19.54
CA ALA A 320 8.59 4.57 18.86
C ALA A 320 7.43 5.58 18.88
N SER A 321 7.72 6.83 19.22
CA SER A 321 6.70 7.88 19.38
C SER A 321 5.80 7.99 18.13
N GLU A 322 4.50 7.83 18.29
CA GLU A 322 3.50 7.80 17.22
C GLU A 322 3.85 6.79 16.11
N ASP A 323 4.49 5.67 16.46
CA ASP A 323 5.00 4.64 15.54
C ASP A 323 6.04 5.16 14.52
N ARG A 324 6.64 6.32 14.71
CA ARG A 324 7.60 6.93 13.78
C ARG A 324 9.00 6.32 13.92
N VAL A 325 9.13 5.06 13.51
CA VAL A 325 10.39 4.28 13.64
C VAL A 325 11.55 4.95 12.92
N GLY A 326 11.35 5.41 11.69
CA GLY A 326 12.40 6.10 10.93
C GLY A 326 12.89 7.37 11.64
N THR A 327 11.97 8.13 12.23
CA THR A 327 12.30 9.33 13.02
C THR A 327 13.08 8.94 14.29
N ALA A 328 12.62 7.94 15.03
CA ALA A 328 13.26 7.44 16.24
C ALA A 328 14.70 6.96 15.96
N ALA A 329 14.91 6.26 14.84
CA ALA A 329 16.24 5.81 14.46
C ALA A 329 17.21 6.98 14.19
N LEU A 330 16.79 8.00 13.42
CA LEU A 330 17.64 9.18 13.17
C LEU A 330 17.78 10.09 14.40
N GLU A 331 16.80 10.10 15.31
CA GLU A 331 16.91 10.79 16.61
C GLU A 331 18.03 10.19 17.46
N VAL A 332 18.20 8.87 17.45
CA VAL A 332 19.34 8.22 18.14
C VAL A 332 20.68 8.60 17.50
N VAL A 333 20.74 8.74 16.17
CA VAL A 333 21.98 9.06 15.45
C VAL A 333 22.34 10.54 15.51
N PHE A 334 21.39 11.45 15.31
CA PHE A 334 21.59 12.89 15.13
C PHE A 334 20.83 13.76 16.13
N HIS A 335 20.31 13.16 17.20
CA HIS A 335 19.51 13.83 18.24
C HIS A 335 18.30 14.57 17.63
N SER A 336 17.95 15.74 18.13
CA SER A 336 16.78 16.50 17.65
C SER A 336 16.85 16.87 16.15
N GLY A 337 18.05 17.08 15.60
CA GLY A 337 18.24 17.34 14.17
C GLY A 337 17.82 16.16 13.27
N GLY A 338 17.97 14.93 13.75
CA GLY A 338 17.55 13.72 13.04
C GLY A 338 16.05 13.63 12.80
N ALA A 339 15.25 14.08 13.77
CA ALA A 339 13.80 14.10 13.66
C ALA A 339 13.31 15.02 12.52
N TYR A 340 13.87 16.22 12.42
CA TYR A 340 13.54 17.18 11.35
C TYR A 340 13.98 16.68 9.97
N LEU A 341 15.21 16.12 9.88
CA LEU A 341 15.72 15.56 8.64
C LEU A 341 14.82 14.43 8.13
N MET A 342 14.43 13.54 9.03
CA MET A 342 13.57 12.41 8.69
C MET A 342 12.16 12.87 8.29
N ALA A 343 11.58 13.82 9.02
CA ALA A 343 10.27 14.38 8.69
C ALA A 343 10.29 15.01 7.29
N ALA A 344 11.33 15.78 6.93
CA ALA A 344 11.49 16.32 5.59
C ALA A 344 11.56 15.23 4.52
N ALA A 345 12.33 14.16 4.74
CA ALA A 345 12.43 13.03 3.81
C ALA A 345 11.10 12.32 3.64
N ILE A 346 10.32 12.14 4.71
CA ILE A 346 9.00 11.51 4.66
C ILE A 346 7.96 12.41 3.97
N LEU A 347 8.02 13.73 4.15
CA LEU A 347 7.17 14.66 3.39
C LEU A 347 7.39 14.52 1.88
N VAL A 348 8.65 14.46 1.45
CA VAL A 348 9.01 14.20 0.03
C VAL A 348 8.49 12.84 -0.41
N SER A 349 8.62 11.82 0.44
CA SER A 349 8.18 10.45 0.14
C SER A 349 6.67 10.35 -0.03
N THR A 350 5.91 10.85 0.93
CA THR A 350 4.43 10.78 0.92
C THR A 350 3.83 11.59 -0.21
N PHE A 351 4.37 12.79 -0.49
CA PHE A 351 3.93 13.60 -1.62
C PHE A 351 4.12 12.88 -2.96
N GLY A 352 5.30 12.31 -3.20
CA GLY A 352 5.58 11.55 -4.42
C GLY A 352 4.74 10.26 -4.54
N CYS A 353 4.48 9.58 -3.43
CA CYS A 353 3.61 8.41 -3.40
C CYS A 353 2.16 8.79 -3.76
N ALA A 354 1.59 9.79 -3.10
CA ALA A 354 0.24 10.29 -3.38
C ALA A 354 0.08 10.76 -4.85
N ASN A 355 1.13 11.38 -5.42
CA ASN A 355 1.13 11.76 -6.84
C ASN A 355 1.02 10.54 -7.76
N GLY A 356 1.85 9.51 -7.55
CA GLY A 356 1.84 8.28 -8.35
C GLY A 356 0.50 7.54 -8.27
N LEU A 357 -0.04 7.40 -7.06
CA LEU A 357 -1.35 6.81 -6.81
C LEU A 357 -2.47 7.59 -7.53
N SER A 358 -2.50 8.92 -7.38
CA SER A 358 -3.50 9.78 -8.00
C SER A 358 -3.44 9.71 -9.52
N LEU A 359 -2.23 9.72 -10.09
CA LEU A 359 -2.01 9.59 -11.52
C LEU A 359 -2.53 8.25 -12.05
N ALA A 360 -2.27 7.15 -11.36
CA ALA A 360 -2.58 5.80 -11.84
C ALA A 360 -4.08 5.47 -11.72
N GLY A 361 -4.72 5.73 -10.58
CA GLY A 361 -6.08 5.29 -10.28
C GLY A 361 -7.13 5.74 -11.28
N ALA A 362 -7.08 7.00 -11.70
CA ALA A 362 -8.05 7.58 -12.65
C ALA A 362 -8.11 6.84 -14.01
N ARG A 363 -7.04 6.09 -14.39
CA ARG A 363 -7.00 5.30 -15.63
C ARG A 363 -7.87 4.05 -15.55
N VAL A 364 -8.03 3.49 -14.37
CA VAL A 364 -8.95 2.35 -14.16
C VAL A 364 -10.39 2.79 -14.31
N TYR A 365 -10.77 3.92 -13.70
CA TYR A 365 -12.13 4.47 -13.81
C TYR A 365 -12.46 4.90 -15.24
N TYR A 366 -11.46 5.43 -15.96
CA TYR A 366 -11.57 5.68 -17.40
C TYR A 366 -11.88 4.40 -18.17
N ALA A 367 -11.14 3.31 -17.94
CA ALA A 367 -11.37 2.03 -18.61
C ALA A 367 -12.76 1.46 -18.29
N MET A 368 -13.18 1.48 -17.02
CA MET A 368 -14.53 1.08 -16.61
C MET A 368 -15.62 1.89 -17.29
N SER A 369 -15.43 3.20 -17.45
CA SER A 369 -16.39 4.07 -18.11
C SER A 369 -16.48 3.79 -19.62
N GLN A 370 -15.37 3.42 -20.28
CA GLN A 370 -15.38 2.97 -21.68
C GLN A 370 -16.19 1.69 -21.87
N ASP A 371 -16.20 0.82 -20.86
CA ASP A 371 -16.98 -0.43 -20.84
C ASP A 371 -18.43 -0.21 -20.36
N GLY A 372 -18.85 1.03 -20.12
CA GLY A 372 -20.21 1.36 -19.63
C GLY A 372 -20.47 0.99 -18.17
N LEU A 373 -19.43 0.65 -17.41
CA LEU A 373 -19.49 0.20 -16.00
C LEU A 373 -19.12 1.27 -14.99
N PHE A 374 -19.03 2.54 -15.43
CA PHE A 374 -18.81 3.71 -14.58
C PHE A 374 -19.47 4.95 -15.18
N PHE A 375 -19.41 6.09 -14.51
CA PHE A 375 -20.02 7.33 -14.99
C PHE A 375 -19.46 7.75 -16.35
N LYS A 376 -20.33 8.03 -17.33
CA LYS A 376 -19.95 8.41 -18.72
C LYS A 376 -19.02 9.64 -18.79
N SER A 377 -19.15 10.59 -17.87
CA SER A 377 -18.30 11.77 -17.79
C SER A 377 -16.83 11.45 -17.51
N VAL A 378 -16.57 10.37 -16.76
CA VAL A 378 -15.22 9.92 -16.40
C VAL A 378 -14.48 9.29 -17.58
N GLY A 379 -15.22 8.77 -18.57
CA GLY A 379 -14.69 8.20 -19.81
C GLY A 379 -14.24 9.24 -20.86
N LYS A 380 -14.30 10.53 -20.53
CA LYS A 380 -13.85 11.61 -21.43
C LYS A 380 -12.44 12.07 -21.07
N LEU A 381 -11.58 12.20 -22.09
CA LEU A 381 -10.27 12.82 -21.91
C LEU A 381 -10.37 14.33 -22.16
N SER A 382 -9.64 15.12 -21.38
CA SER A 382 -9.47 16.56 -21.64
C SER A 382 -8.98 16.79 -23.07
N GLU A 383 -9.58 17.72 -23.79
CA GLU A 383 -9.20 18.04 -25.18
C GLU A 383 -7.76 18.55 -25.26
N LYS A 384 -7.35 19.40 -24.33
CA LYS A 384 -6.01 20.03 -24.29
C LYS A 384 -4.94 19.09 -23.76
N TYR A 385 -5.19 18.42 -22.63
CA TYR A 385 -4.16 17.69 -21.91
C TYR A 385 -4.22 16.16 -22.09
N LYS A 386 -5.29 15.65 -22.73
CA LYS A 386 -5.54 14.22 -22.98
C LYS A 386 -5.51 13.37 -21.71
N THR A 387 -5.89 13.96 -20.57
CA THR A 387 -5.97 13.32 -19.25
C THR A 387 -7.43 13.07 -18.86
N PRO A 388 -7.73 12.05 -18.03
CA PRO A 388 -9.07 11.77 -17.51
C PRO A 388 -9.42 12.72 -16.36
N SER A 389 -9.56 14.02 -16.65
CA SER A 389 -9.71 15.08 -15.64
C SER A 389 -10.93 14.89 -14.74
N ALA A 390 -12.08 14.45 -15.30
CA ALA A 390 -13.26 14.15 -14.50
C ALA A 390 -13.02 12.99 -13.53
N GLY A 391 -12.29 11.95 -13.96
CA GLY A 391 -11.91 10.84 -13.10
C GLY A 391 -10.99 11.25 -11.94
N LEU A 392 -10.01 12.11 -12.23
CA LEU A 392 -9.10 12.69 -11.22
C LEU A 392 -9.88 13.52 -10.19
N PHE A 393 -10.84 14.33 -10.64
CA PHE A 393 -11.66 15.15 -9.74
C PHE A 393 -12.57 14.30 -8.83
N VAL A 394 -13.29 13.34 -9.41
CA VAL A 394 -14.17 12.43 -8.65
C VAL A 394 -13.36 11.62 -7.64
N GLN A 395 -12.18 11.12 -8.03
CA GLN A 395 -11.24 10.45 -7.12
C GLN A 395 -10.83 11.38 -5.98
N ALA A 396 -10.47 12.63 -6.26
CA ALA A 396 -10.05 13.59 -5.24
C ALA A 396 -11.18 13.91 -4.25
N CYS A 397 -12.41 14.11 -4.73
CA CYS A 397 -13.57 14.33 -3.86
C CYS A 397 -13.81 13.16 -2.92
N TRP A 398 -13.78 11.92 -3.44
CA TRP A 398 -13.98 10.74 -2.62
C TRP A 398 -12.84 10.54 -1.61
N THR A 399 -11.60 10.73 -2.05
CA THR A 399 -10.42 10.69 -1.17
C THR A 399 -10.51 11.72 -0.04
N ALA A 400 -10.96 12.95 -0.36
CA ALA A 400 -11.15 14.00 0.66
C ALA A 400 -12.19 13.60 1.71
N LEU A 401 -13.29 12.95 1.30
CA LEU A 401 -14.26 12.39 2.25
C LEU A 401 -13.63 11.30 3.15
N LEU A 402 -12.80 10.43 2.59
CA LEU A 402 -12.10 9.41 3.38
C LEU A 402 -11.09 10.02 4.36
N CYS A 403 -10.46 11.15 4.04
CA CYS A 403 -9.60 11.86 5.00
C CYS A 403 -10.37 12.32 6.25
N LEU A 404 -11.69 12.51 6.17
CA LEU A 404 -12.53 12.94 7.30
C LEU A 404 -12.97 11.78 8.20
N SER A 405 -12.86 10.53 7.75
CA SER A 405 -13.56 9.37 8.31
C SER A 405 -12.67 8.36 9.02
N GLY A 406 -11.41 8.64 9.34
CA GLY A 406 -10.64 7.60 10.02
C GLY A 406 -9.20 7.90 10.35
N SER A 407 -8.64 7.06 11.21
CA SER A 407 -7.21 7.03 11.49
C SER A 407 -6.45 6.30 10.37
N TYR A 408 -5.18 6.64 10.21
CA TYR A 408 -4.26 6.01 9.28
C TYR A 408 -4.29 4.47 9.36
N SER A 409 -4.17 3.91 10.57
CA SER A 409 -4.12 2.46 10.77
C SER A 409 -5.41 1.73 10.38
N GLN A 410 -6.57 2.31 10.65
CA GLN A 410 -7.86 1.70 10.28
C GLN A 410 -8.01 1.58 8.76
N LEU A 411 -7.60 2.61 8.00
CA LEU A 411 -7.63 2.57 6.54
C LEU A 411 -6.74 1.46 5.97
N LEU A 412 -5.56 1.20 6.57
CA LEU A 412 -4.63 0.17 6.10
C LEU A 412 -5.22 -1.24 6.15
N ASP A 413 -5.86 -1.56 7.27
CA ASP A 413 -6.37 -2.91 7.54
C ASP A 413 -7.49 -3.31 6.55
N TYR A 414 -8.39 -2.38 6.20
CA TYR A 414 -9.44 -2.61 5.19
C TYR A 414 -8.87 -2.85 3.80
N ILE A 415 -7.81 -2.10 3.44
CA ILE A 415 -7.22 -2.10 2.11
C ILE A 415 -6.56 -3.44 1.80
N ILE A 416 -5.68 -3.93 2.71
CA ILE A 416 -4.81 -5.08 2.43
C ILE A 416 -5.58 -6.36 2.19
N PHE A 417 -6.63 -6.64 2.97
CA PHE A 417 -7.46 -7.82 2.75
C PHE A 417 -8.09 -7.81 1.34
N ALA A 418 -8.70 -6.69 0.94
CA ALA A 418 -9.31 -6.56 -0.37
C ALA A 418 -8.28 -6.69 -1.51
N VAL A 419 -7.11 -6.07 -1.35
CA VAL A 419 -6.00 -6.15 -2.31
C VAL A 419 -5.57 -7.59 -2.53
N LEU A 420 -5.32 -8.35 -1.45
CA LEU A 420 -4.89 -9.75 -1.53
C LEU A 420 -5.92 -10.62 -2.24
N VAL A 421 -7.22 -10.45 -1.95
CA VAL A 421 -8.29 -11.19 -2.65
C VAL A 421 -8.20 -10.97 -4.16
N PHE A 422 -8.05 -9.72 -4.61
CA PHE A 422 -7.96 -9.44 -6.04
C PHE A 422 -6.62 -9.84 -6.66
N TYR A 423 -5.53 -9.86 -5.91
CA TYR A 423 -4.26 -10.42 -6.38
C TYR A 423 -4.35 -11.92 -6.59
N ILE A 424 -4.96 -12.66 -5.65
CA ILE A 424 -5.24 -14.09 -5.81
C ILE A 424 -6.06 -14.36 -7.08
N LEU A 425 -7.16 -13.63 -7.26
CA LEU A 425 -8.04 -13.77 -8.43
C LEU A 425 -7.33 -13.42 -9.74
N THR A 426 -6.46 -12.40 -9.73
CA THR A 426 -5.73 -12.01 -10.95
C THR A 426 -4.68 -13.06 -11.32
N ILE A 427 -3.97 -13.61 -10.34
CA ILE A 427 -2.98 -14.67 -10.59
C ILE A 427 -3.68 -15.98 -10.96
N LEU A 428 -4.84 -16.29 -10.40
CA LEU A 428 -5.70 -17.37 -10.87
C LEU A 428 -6.13 -17.15 -12.33
N GLY A 429 -6.45 -15.90 -12.68
CA GLY A 429 -6.74 -15.49 -14.06
C GLY A 429 -5.61 -15.78 -15.04
N LEU A 430 -4.34 -15.70 -14.61
CA LEU A 430 -3.19 -16.10 -15.42
C LEU A 430 -3.25 -17.59 -15.80
N PHE A 431 -3.57 -18.47 -14.84
CA PHE A 431 -3.74 -19.90 -15.11
C PHE A 431 -4.90 -20.14 -16.09
N LEU A 432 -6.04 -19.50 -15.85
CA LEU A 432 -7.21 -19.63 -16.72
C LEU A 432 -6.95 -19.16 -18.15
N LEU A 433 -6.24 -18.03 -18.34
CA LEU A 433 -5.89 -17.53 -19.67
C LEU A 433 -4.90 -18.45 -20.39
N ARG A 434 -4.01 -19.11 -19.66
CA ARG A 434 -3.12 -20.12 -20.28
C ARG A 434 -3.87 -21.35 -20.75
N LEU A 435 -4.94 -21.75 -20.03
CA LEU A 435 -5.81 -22.86 -20.42
C LEU A 435 -6.77 -22.48 -21.55
N LYS A 436 -7.44 -21.32 -21.43
CA LYS A 436 -8.43 -20.87 -22.41
C LYS A 436 -7.83 -20.38 -23.74
N GLN A 437 -6.62 -19.82 -23.70
CA GLN A 437 -5.95 -19.22 -24.85
C GLN A 437 -4.50 -19.69 -24.96
N PRO A 438 -4.25 -20.99 -25.22
CA PRO A 438 -2.88 -21.54 -25.27
C PRO A 438 -2.04 -20.92 -26.38
N GLY A 439 -2.64 -20.56 -27.52
CA GLY A 439 -1.99 -19.94 -28.67
C GLY A 439 -1.80 -18.42 -28.57
N ALA A 440 -2.24 -17.75 -27.50
CA ALA A 440 -2.10 -16.31 -27.38
C ALA A 440 -0.60 -15.89 -27.30
N SER A 441 -0.27 -14.78 -27.96
CA SER A 441 1.09 -14.22 -27.91
C SER A 441 1.44 -13.76 -26.49
N ARG A 442 2.56 -14.28 -25.95
CA ARG A 442 3.11 -13.96 -24.62
C ARG A 442 4.53 -13.43 -24.76
N PRO A 443 4.70 -12.12 -25.03
CA PRO A 443 6.04 -11.53 -25.21
C PRO A 443 6.94 -11.69 -23.98
N TYR A 444 6.33 -11.75 -22.79
CA TYR A 444 6.97 -12.09 -21.53
C TYR A 444 6.19 -13.25 -20.91
N LYS A 445 6.87 -14.24 -20.38
CA LYS A 445 6.29 -15.39 -19.66
C LYS A 445 6.70 -15.31 -18.20
N ALA A 446 5.74 -15.50 -17.30
CA ALA A 446 5.97 -15.48 -15.86
C ALA A 446 7.03 -16.50 -15.45
N LEU A 447 8.11 -16.02 -14.85
CA LEU A 447 9.20 -16.85 -14.39
C LEU A 447 8.71 -17.81 -13.29
N GLY A 448 9.16 -19.07 -13.34
CA GLY A 448 8.80 -20.08 -12.35
C GLY A 448 7.33 -20.57 -12.44
N TYR A 449 6.61 -20.26 -13.52
CA TYR A 449 5.30 -20.85 -13.76
C TYR A 449 5.41 -22.37 -13.94
N PRO A 450 4.50 -23.20 -13.37
CA PRO A 450 3.33 -22.81 -12.57
C PRO A 450 3.60 -22.65 -11.07
N VAL A 451 4.78 -23.01 -10.59
CA VAL A 451 5.10 -23.17 -9.16
C VAL A 451 5.01 -21.84 -8.39
N LEU A 452 5.71 -20.80 -8.85
CA LEU A 452 5.72 -19.52 -8.13
C LEU A 452 4.33 -18.85 -8.07
N PRO A 453 3.56 -18.74 -9.17
CA PRO A 453 2.21 -18.21 -9.08
C PRO A 453 1.27 -19.05 -8.19
N ALA A 454 1.40 -20.39 -8.18
CA ALA A 454 0.63 -21.25 -7.28
C ALA A 454 1.01 -21.02 -5.82
N LEU A 455 2.32 -20.90 -5.52
CA LEU A 455 2.82 -20.56 -4.18
C LEU A 455 2.24 -19.23 -3.69
N TYR A 456 2.19 -18.21 -4.56
CA TYR A 456 1.55 -16.93 -4.23
C TYR A 456 0.10 -17.12 -3.80
N ILE A 457 -0.70 -17.86 -4.59
CA ILE A 457 -2.12 -18.10 -4.29
C ILE A 457 -2.25 -18.78 -2.91
N VAL A 458 -1.46 -19.81 -2.63
CA VAL A 458 -1.50 -20.54 -1.35
C VAL A 458 -1.15 -19.62 -0.18
N MET A 459 -0.03 -18.89 -0.27
CA MET A 459 0.42 -18.02 0.81
C MET A 459 -0.54 -16.86 1.05
N ALA A 460 -0.99 -16.18 -0.01
CA ALA A 460 -1.93 -15.07 0.10
C ALA A 460 -3.30 -15.54 0.63
N SER A 461 -3.78 -16.70 0.21
CA SER A 461 -5.03 -17.29 0.74
C SER A 461 -4.90 -17.63 2.22
N TRP A 462 -3.75 -18.20 2.64
CA TRP A 462 -3.47 -18.44 4.06
C TRP A 462 -3.52 -17.14 4.87
N ILE A 463 -2.85 -16.08 4.41
CA ILE A 463 -2.89 -14.77 5.07
C ILE A 463 -4.34 -14.28 5.18
N CYS A 464 -5.13 -14.34 4.10
CA CYS A 464 -6.53 -13.93 4.13
C CYS A 464 -7.36 -14.71 5.16
N ILE A 465 -7.21 -16.05 5.24
CA ILE A 465 -7.91 -16.89 6.20
C ILE A 465 -7.53 -16.51 7.64
N VAL A 466 -6.24 -16.32 7.91
CA VAL A 466 -5.77 -15.90 9.22
C VAL A 466 -6.31 -14.52 9.61
N LEU A 467 -6.29 -13.56 8.68
CA LEU A 467 -6.81 -12.21 8.93
C LEU A 467 -8.33 -12.23 9.20
N LEU A 468 -9.11 -13.04 8.51
CA LEU A 468 -10.54 -13.21 8.78
C LEU A 468 -10.80 -13.71 10.20
N ARG A 469 -9.88 -14.50 10.76
CA ARG A 469 -10.02 -15.07 12.11
C ARG A 469 -9.50 -14.16 13.21
N TYR A 470 -8.36 -13.48 12.98
CA TYR A 470 -7.64 -12.72 14.02
C TYR A 470 -7.78 -11.21 13.93
N LYS A 471 -8.15 -10.68 12.76
CA LYS A 471 -8.44 -9.27 12.51
C LYS A 471 -9.88 -9.04 11.96
N PRO A 472 -10.90 -9.67 12.55
CA PRO A 472 -12.25 -9.73 11.98
C PRO A 472 -12.88 -8.36 11.79
N GLN A 473 -12.64 -7.41 12.70
CA GLN A 473 -13.23 -6.07 12.63
C GLN A 473 -12.82 -5.27 11.39
N TYR A 474 -11.71 -5.62 10.75
CA TYR A 474 -11.24 -4.94 9.55
C TYR A 474 -11.52 -5.75 8.27
N THR A 475 -11.34 -7.06 8.34
CA THR A 475 -11.44 -7.93 7.16
C THR A 475 -12.88 -8.17 6.72
N TRP A 476 -13.82 -8.35 7.66
CA TRP A 476 -15.22 -8.56 7.33
C TRP A 476 -15.87 -7.33 6.67
N PRO A 477 -15.70 -6.09 7.16
CA PRO A 477 -16.18 -4.91 6.42
C PRO A 477 -15.60 -4.80 5.02
N GLY A 478 -14.31 -5.08 4.85
CA GLY A 478 -13.67 -5.12 3.52
C GLY A 478 -14.33 -6.14 2.58
N LEU A 479 -14.61 -7.35 3.07
CA LEU A 479 -15.31 -8.39 2.30
C LEU A 479 -16.74 -7.97 1.94
N VAL A 480 -17.49 -7.44 2.91
CA VAL A 480 -18.86 -6.95 2.68
C VAL A 480 -18.86 -5.86 1.61
N LEU A 481 -17.91 -4.93 1.66
CA LEU A 481 -17.80 -3.85 0.69
C LEU A 481 -17.55 -4.38 -0.74
N VAL A 482 -16.69 -5.40 -0.89
CA VAL A 482 -16.49 -6.09 -2.18
C VAL A 482 -17.79 -6.71 -2.65
N LEU A 483 -18.51 -7.44 -1.78
CA LEU A 483 -19.76 -8.12 -2.11
C LEU A 483 -20.91 -7.16 -2.45
N LEU A 484 -20.96 -5.98 -1.82
CA LEU A 484 -21.92 -4.92 -2.17
C LEU A 484 -21.74 -4.41 -3.62
N GLY A 485 -20.61 -4.64 -4.25
CA GLY A 485 -20.42 -4.39 -5.66
C GLY A 485 -21.30 -5.28 -6.56
N ILE A 486 -21.71 -6.48 -6.10
CA ILE A 486 -22.53 -7.40 -6.92
C ILE A 486 -23.88 -6.79 -7.28
N PRO A 487 -24.74 -6.35 -6.32
CA PRO A 487 -26.02 -5.71 -6.66
C PRO A 487 -25.83 -4.44 -7.49
N VAL A 488 -24.78 -3.67 -7.24
CA VAL A 488 -24.48 -2.47 -8.02
C VAL A 488 -24.13 -2.83 -9.46
N TYR A 489 -23.32 -3.88 -9.67
CA TYR A 489 -23.03 -4.40 -11.01
C TYR A 489 -24.30 -4.83 -11.75
N LEU A 490 -25.17 -5.58 -11.10
CA LEU A 490 -26.42 -6.07 -11.71
C LEU A 490 -27.35 -4.90 -12.10
N PHE A 491 -27.40 -3.86 -11.29
CA PHE A 491 -28.16 -2.66 -11.63
C PHE A 491 -27.53 -1.90 -12.82
N TRP A 492 -26.21 -1.76 -12.82
CA TRP A 492 -25.50 -1.01 -13.87
C TRP A 492 -25.49 -1.74 -15.22
N SER A 493 -25.28 -3.05 -15.21
CA SER A 493 -25.26 -3.85 -16.43
C SER A 493 -26.60 -3.89 -17.15
N ARG A 494 -27.72 -3.97 -16.40
CA ARG A 494 -29.08 -3.89 -16.96
C ARG A 494 -29.35 -2.53 -17.64
N ARG A 495 -28.86 -1.45 -17.05
CA ARG A 495 -29.02 -0.11 -17.60
C ARG A 495 -28.17 0.10 -18.87
N SER A 496 -26.98 -0.48 -18.94
CA SER A 496 -26.15 -0.43 -20.14
C SER A 496 -26.76 -1.23 -21.29
N ALA A 497 -27.30 -2.40 -21.04
CA ALA A 497 -28.00 -3.22 -22.04
C ALA A 497 -29.26 -2.51 -22.59
N ALA A 498 -29.97 -1.76 -21.75
CA ALA A 498 -31.17 -1.03 -22.17
C ALA A 498 -30.87 0.23 -23.04
N LEU A 499 -29.61 0.69 -23.10
CA LEU A 499 -29.16 1.88 -23.83
C LEU A 499 -28.47 1.56 -25.17
N THR A 500 -28.27 0.28 -25.50
CA THR A 500 -27.84 -0.24 -26.81
C THR A 500 -29.04 -0.93 -27.45
N PRO A 501 -29.89 -0.24 -28.26
CA PRO A 501 -30.82 -0.95 -29.12
C PRO A 501 -30.02 -1.69 -30.20
N GLU A 502 -30.43 -2.92 -30.51
CA GLU A 502 -29.90 -3.77 -31.58
C GLU A 502 -29.87 -3.04 -32.93
#